data_205cdd92d2ba98d4c3fb7ce420b086e2
#
_entry.id   205cdd92d2ba98d4c3fb7ce420b086e2
#
_cell.length_a   1.000
_cell.length_b   1.000
_cell.length_c   1.000
_cell.angle_alpha   90.00
_cell.angle_beta   90.00
_cell.angle_gamma   90.00
#
_symmetry.space_group_name_H-M   'P 1'
#
loop_
_entity.id
_entity.type
_entity.pdbx_description
1 polymer ?
#
loop_
_entity_poly.entity_id
_entity_poly.type
_entity_poly.pdbx_seq_one_letter_code
_entity_poly.pdbx_strand_id
1 'polypeptide(L)'
;TISTEDCAKLVGIVFAKASGADLALISMNQYFHDDHSQGNGDGVSGQIFALPVTDQEIVAILPTGWRNNIETYTLTGKRIKELHETGFDRKNNGILYPYQLVTKDGFTIDDNATYTVVICGATDAVKEEGNVQDTGIQGLSAMEDYLSQFETLSAKDIVWE
;
A
#
# COMPACT_ATOMS: atom_id res chain seq x y z
N THR A 1 -9.35 -4.38 -17.15
CA THR A 1 -9.17 -3.24 -16.22
C THR A 1 -9.16 -3.75 -14.79
N ILE A 2 -8.21 -3.29 -14.02
CA ILE A 2 -8.08 -3.60 -12.60
C ILE A 2 -8.51 -2.36 -11.82
N SER A 3 -9.44 -2.53 -10.88
CA SER A 3 -9.98 -1.42 -10.09
C SER A 3 -8.90 -0.76 -9.21
N THR A 4 -9.18 0.42 -8.69
CA THR A 4 -8.28 1.11 -7.76
C THR A 4 -8.07 0.29 -6.49
N GLU A 5 -9.11 -0.35 -5.98
CA GLU A 5 -9.03 -1.24 -4.81
C GLU A 5 -8.14 -2.45 -5.08
N ASP A 6 -8.30 -3.06 -6.25
CA ASP A 6 -7.44 -4.19 -6.65
C ASP A 6 -6.00 -3.74 -6.90
N CYS A 7 -5.79 -2.53 -7.40
CA CYS A 7 -4.44 -1.95 -7.50
C CYS A 7 -3.81 -1.76 -6.12
N ALA A 8 -4.56 -1.28 -5.14
CA ALA A 8 -4.08 -1.13 -3.77
C ALA A 8 -3.74 -2.50 -3.17
N LYS A 9 -4.58 -3.49 -3.39
CA LYS A 9 -4.30 -4.87 -2.98
C LYS A 9 -3.03 -5.41 -3.62
N LEU A 10 -2.86 -5.20 -4.93
CA LEU A 10 -1.67 -5.60 -5.67
C LEU A 10 -0.40 -4.98 -5.08
N VAL A 11 -0.41 -3.67 -4.85
CA VAL A 11 0.71 -2.95 -4.23
C VAL A 11 1.03 -3.55 -2.85
N GLY A 12 0.02 -3.79 -2.04
CA GLY A 12 0.18 -4.37 -0.71
C GLY A 12 0.83 -5.76 -0.75
N ILE A 13 0.38 -6.62 -1.64
CA ILE A 13 0.94 -7.97 -1.83
C ILE A 13 2.41 -7.88 -2.25
N VAL A 14 2.70 -7.07 -3.26
CA VAL A 14 4.05 -6.92 -3.80
C VAL A 14 5.01 -6.38 -2.73
N PHE A 15 4.62 -5.34 -2.03
CA PHE A 15 5.45 -4.71 -1.01
C PHE A 15 5.67 -5.62 0.20
N ALA A 16 4.63 -6.31 0.64
CA ALA A 16 4.76 -7.26 1.74
C ALA A 16 5.66 -8.44 1.38
N LYS A 17 5.49 -9.01 0.19
CA LYS A 17 6.37 -10.10 -0.28
C LYS A 17 7.81 -9.65 -0.43
N ALA A 18 8.06 -8.50 -1.02
CA ALA A 18 9.41 -7.97 -1.23
C ALA A 18 10.13 -7.69 0.08
N SER A 19 9.42 -7.21 1.10
CA SER A 19 9.98 -6.82 2.41
C SER A 19 9.94 -7.92 3.46
N GLY A 20 9.22 -9.01 3.22
CA GLY A 20 8.99 -10.06 4.22
C GLY A 20 7.98 -9.67 5.32
N ALA A 21 7.18 -8.63 5.10
CA ALA A 21 6.18 -8.21 6.06
C ALA A 21 5.00 -9.20 6.16
N ASP A 22 4.31 -9.17 7.29
CA ASP A 22 3.17 -10.05 7.55
C ASP A 22 1.89 -9.58 6.86
N LEU A 23 1.75 -8.27 6.69
CA LEU A 23 0.59 -7.65 6.08
C LEU A 23 0.90 -6.22 5.64
N ALA A 24 -0.07 -5.57 4.98
CA ALA A 24 0.08 -4.20 4.51
C ALA A 24 -1.17 -3.36 4.76
N LEU A 25 -0.95 -2.08 5.01
CA LEU A 25 -1.95 -1.01 4.98
C LEU A 25 -1.58 -0.05 3.86
N ILE A 26 -2.41 0.02 2.85
CA ILE A 26 -2.17 0.83 1.67
C ILE A 26 -3.19 1.95 1.60
N SER A 27 -2.74 3.19 1.72
CA SER A 27 -3.64 4.34 1.63
C SER A 27 -4.21 4.47 0.23
N MET A 28 -5.49 4.81 0.16
CA MET A 28 -6.21 5.04 -1.09
C MET A 28 -6.56 6.51 -1.21
N ASN A 29 -6.31 7.07 -2.38
CA ASN A 29 -6.71 8.44 -2.65
C ASN A 29 -8.23 8.49 -2.87
N GLN A 30 -8.88 9.41 -2.19
CA GLN A 30 -10.31 9.67 -2.41
C GLN A 30 -10.46 10.83 -3.39
N TYR A 31 -11.15 10.57 -4.49
CA TYR A 31 -11.45 11.57 -5.53
C TYR A 31 -12.32 12.74 -5.07
N PHE A 32 -12.76 12.73 -3.84
CA PHE A 32 -13.71 13.72 -3.31
C PHE A 32 -13.06 14.94 -2.69
N HIS A 33 -11.73 15.02 -2.74
CA HIS A 33 -11.02 16.17 -2.19
C HIS A 33 -10.65 17.15 -3.27
N ASP A 34 -10.83 18.42 -2.98
CA ASP A 34 -10.47 19.51 -3.87
C ASP A 34 -8.98 19.54 -4.23
N ASP A 35 -8.20 18.67 -3.63
CA ASP A 35 -6.76 18.58 -3.83
C ASP A 35 -6.39 17.52 -4.88
N HIS A 36 -7.01 17.62 -6.04
CA HIS A 36 -6.74 16.72 -7.19
C HIS A 36 -5.30 16.80 -7.69
N SER A 37 -4.56 17.82 -7.29
CA SER A 37 -3.18 18.01 -7.70
C SER A 37 -2.20 17.05 -7.05
N GLN A 38 -2.65 16.29 -6.08
CA GLN A 38 -1.82 15.47 -5.20
C GLN A 38 -1.93 13.98 -5.48
N GLY A 39 -2.31 13.60 -6.68
CA GLY A 39 -2.50 12.19 -7.05
C GLY A 39 -1.28 11.30 -6.89
N ASN A 40 -0.15 11.84 -6.46
CA ASN A 40 1.10 11.11 -6.40
C ASN A 40 1.66 11.09 -4.97
N GLY A 41 1.84 9.91 -4.44
CA GLY A 41 2.63 9.69 -3.25
C GLY A 41 1.87 9.50 -1.96
N ASP A 42 0.54 9.67 -1.96
CA ASP A 42 -0.22 9.58 -0.70
C ASP A 42 -1.28 8.50 -0.67
N GLY A 43 -1.65 7.98 -1.83
CA GLY A 43 -2.61 6.91 -1.93
C GLY A 43 -2.74 6.38 -3.34
N VAL A 44 -3.20 5.16 -3.47
CA VAL A 44 -3.48 4.54 -4.77
C VAL A 44 -4.68 5.23 -5.40
N SER A 45 -4.50 5.76 -6.58
CA SER A 45 -5.54 6.51 -7.30
C SER A 45 -5.73 6.07 -8.74
N GLY A 46 -4.88 5.19 -9.24
CA GLY A 46 -4.89 4.74 -10.63
C GLY A 46 -5.51 3.38 -10.85
N GLN A 47 -5.59 3.01 -12.11
CA GLN A 47 -6.05 1.71 -12.57
C GLN A 47 -5.06 1.15 -13.58
N ILE A 48 -5.01 -0.17 -13.71
CA ILE A 48 -4.26 -0.84 -14.76
C ILE A 48 -5.24 -1.30 -15.83
N PHE A 49 -5.00 -0.90 -17.06
CA PHE A 49 -5.87 -1.26 -18.19
C PHE A 49 -5.39 -2.48 -18.97
N ALA A 50 -4.09 -2.63 -19.13
CA ALA A 50 -3.49 -3.74 -19.87
C ALA A 50 -2.01 -3.92 -19.52
N LEU A 51 -1.46 -5.09 -19.82
CA LEU A 51 -0.02 -5.35 -19.78
C LEU A 51 0.56 -5.33 -21.20
N PRO A 52 1.84 -5.01 -21.38
CA PRO A 52 2.75 -4.51 -20.34
C PRO A 52 2.42 -3.08 -19.91
N VAL A 53 2.63 -2.78 -18.63
CA VAL A 53 2.48 -1.41 -18.13
C VAL A 53 3.81 -0.66 -18.24
N THR A 54 3.72 0.65 -18.44
CA THR A 54 4.88 1.53 -18.41
C THR A 54 5.20 1.93 -16.97
N ASP A 55 6.43 2.40 -16.73
CA ASP A 55 6.82 2.92 -15.42
C ASP A 55 5.91 4.06 -14.95
N GLN A 56 5.44 4.88 -15.89
CA GLN A 56 4.52 5.97 -15.58
C GLN A 56 3.17 5.46 -15.10
N GLU A 57 2.65 4.37 -15.67
CA GLU A 57 1.41 3.74 -15.22
C GLU A 57 1.59 3.09 -13.86
N ILE A 58 2.74 2.45 -13.62
CA ILE A 58 3.05 1.89 -12.29
C ILE A 58 3.10 3.01 -11.25
N VAL A 59 3.80 4.10 -11.55
CA VAL A 59 3.90 5.24 -10.62
C VAL A 59 2.53 5.84 -10.33
N ALA A 60 1.63 5.86 -11.30
CA ALA A 60 0.27 6.37 -11.10
C ALA A 60 -0.52 5.58 -10.06
N ILE A 61 -0.21 4.30 -9.87
CA ILE A 61 -0.84 3.47 -8.84
C ILE A 61 -0.01 3.31 -7.58
N LEU A 62 1.24 3.80 -7.57
CA LEU A 62 2.09 3.71 -6.39
C LEU A 62 1.77 4.81 -5.39
N PRO A 63 1.51 4.47 -4.14
CA PRO A 63 1.31 5.47 -3.10
C PRO A 63 2.61 6.12 -2.63
N THR A 64 3.74 5.66 -3.10
CA THR A 64 5.08 6.13 -2.69
C THR A 64 5.84 6.89 -3.77
N GLY A 65 5.34 6.91 -5.03
CA GLY A 65 5.99 7.62 -6.14
C GLY A 65 7.25 6.93 -6.69
N TRP A 66 8.09 7.70 -7.41
CA TRP A 66 9.19 7.16 -8.22
C TRP A 66 10.36 6.57 -7.44
N ARG A 67 10.73 7.17 -6.32
CA ARG A 67 12.04 6.92 -5.70
C ARG A 67 11.96 6.40 -4.27
N ASN A 68 10.78 6.28 -3.71
CA ASN A 68 10.64 5.89 -2.33
C ASN A 68 10.85 4.39 -2.15
N ASN A 69 11.56 4.06 -1.10
CA ASN A 69 11.72 2.68 -0.68
C ASN A 69 10.49 2.19 0.11
N ILE A 70 10.29 0.89 0.09
CA ILE A 70 9.31 0.24 0.94
C ILE A 70 9.75 0.42 2.39
N GLU A 71 8.85 0.88 3.24
CA GLU A 71 9.07 1.03 4.67
C GLU A 71 8.22 0.04 5.44
N THR A 72 8.83 -0.57 6.48
CA THR A 72 8.14 -1.49 7.37
C THR A 72 8.03 -0.92 8.78
N TYR A 73 6.99 -1.33 9.48
CA TYR A 73 6.63 -0.89 10.81
C TYR A 73 6.42 -2.10 11.71
N THR A 74 6.63 -1.93 12.99
CA THR A 74 6.33 -2.97 14.00
C THR A 74 5.19 -2.46 14.88
N LEU A 75 4.03 -3.08 14.78
CA LEU A 75 2.82 -2.67 15.48
C LEU A 75 2.04 -3.88 16.02
N THR A 76 1.27 -3.65 17.09
CA THR A 76 0.33 -4.66 17.57
C THR A 76 -0.86 -4.82 16.63
N GLY A 77 -1.47 -5.99 16.65
CA GLY A 77 -2.68 -6.22 15.85
C GLY A 77 -3.80 -5.24 16.17
N LYS A 78 -3.96 -4.90 17.45
CA LYS A 78 -4.93 -3.90 17.89
C LYS A 78 -4.68 -2.54 17.22
N ARG A 79 -3.42 -2.11 17.21
CA ARG A 79 -3.06 -0.81 16.60
C ARG A 79 -3.27 -0.82 15.09
N ILE A 80 -2.95 -1.92 14.43
CA ILE A 80 -3.19 -2.09 12.98
C ILE A 80 -4.68 -1.95 12.67
N LYS A 81 -5.55 -2.59 13.44
CA LYS A 81 -7.00 -2.48 13.28
C LYS A 81 -7.50 -1.05 13.50
N GLU A 82 -6.98 -0.36 14.50
CA GLU A 82 -7.32 1.04 14.78
C GLU A 82 -6.95 1.95 13.61
N LEU A 83 -5.74 1.79 13.06
CA LEU A 83 -5.30 2.55 11.88
C LEU A 83 -6.17 2.27 10.67
N HIS A 84 -6.53 1.01 10.45
CA HIS A 84 -7.41 0.63 9.36
C HIS A 84 -8.79 1.29 9.47
N GLU A 85 -9.36 1.37 10.67
CA GLU A 85 -10.64 2.03 10.91
C GLU A 85 -10.55 3.54 10.74
N THR A 86 -9.48 4.15 11.22
CA THR A 86 -9.32 5.61 11.23
C THR A 86 -8.91 6.15 9.86
N GLY A 87 -8.01 5.46 9.17
CA GLY A 87 -7.40 5.96 7.93
C GLY A 87 -6.23 6.91 8.17
N PHE A 88 -5.75 7.49 7.08
CA PHE A 88 -4.55 8.34 7.05
C PHE A 88 -4.93 9.82 6.94
N ASP A 89 -4.64 10.60 7.96
CA ASP A 89 -4.81 12.06 7.96
C ASP A 89 -3.51 12.76 7.54
N ARG A 90 -3.31 12.88 6.24
CA ARG A 90 -2.07 13.41 5.66
C ARG A 90 -1.73 14.82 6.12
N LYS A 91 -2.74 15.69 6.14
CA LYS A 91 -2.55 17.12 6.41
C LYS A 91 -2.92 17.52 7.83
N ASN A 92 -3.25 16.57 8.66
CA ASN A 92 -3.74 16.81 10.02
C ASN A 92 -4.92 17.80 10.06
N ASN A 93 -5.82 17.66 9.11
CA ASN A 93 -6.98 18.56 8.95
C ASN A 93 -8.33 17.82 9.04
N GLY A 94 -8.32 16.55 9.46
CA GLY A 94 -9.52 15.72 9.57
C GLY A 94 -9.99 15.10 8.27
N ILE A 95 -9.29 15.32 7.16
CA ILE A 95 -9.58 14.67 5.88
C ILE A 95 -8.80 13.37 5.81
N LEU A 96 -9.52 12.24 5.77
CA LEU A 96 -8.93 10.92 5.90
C LEU A 96 -8.88 10.20 4.56
N TYR A 97 -7.73 9.60 4.26
CA TYR A 97 -7.59 8.63 3.19
C TYR A 97 -7.78 7.24 3.80
N PRO A 98 -8.72 6.42 3.28
CA PRO A 98 -8.90 5.08 3.81
C PRO A 98 -7.70 4.20 3.51
N TYR A 99 -7.43 3.24 4.39
CA TYR A 99 -6.47 2.18 4.10
C TYR A 99 -7.17 0.96 3.52
N GLN A 100 -6.56 0.38 2.50
CA GLN A 100 -6.83 -1.00 2.12
C GLN A 100 -5.98 -1.91 3.01
N LEU A 101 -6.62 -2.78 3.78
CA LEU A 101 -5.93 -3.81 4.54
C LEU A 101 -5.66 -5.01 3.63
N VAL A 102 -4.40 -5.39 3.52
CA VAL A 102 -3.96 -6.47 2.63
C VAL A 102 -3.27 -7.55 3.44
N THR A 103 -3.84 -8.74 3.42
CA THR A 103 -3.34 -9.92 4.15
C THR A 103 -3.35 -11.15 3.26
N LYS A 104 -2.64 -12.19 3.66
CA LYS A 104 -2.82 -13.52 3.08
C LYS A 104 -4.25 -14.00 3.30
N ASP A 105 -4.73 -14.81 2.38
CA ASP A 105 -6.02 -15.47 2.52
C ASP A 105 -6.04 -16.30 3.81
N GLY A 106 -7.10 -16.12 4.60
CA GLY A 106 -7.26 -16.81 5.87
C GLY A 106 -6.43 -16.26 7.05
N PHE A 107 -5.67 -15.17 6.83
CA PHE A 107 -4.88 -14.55 7.90
C PHE A 107 -5.80 -13.85 8.92
N THR A 108 -5.59 -14.14 10.20
CA THR A 108 -6.32 -13.50 11.30
C THR A 108 -5.37 -12.65 12.11
N ILE A 109 -5.75 -11.39 12.34
CA ILE A 109 -4.96 -10.45 13.14
C ILE A 109 -5.36 -10.61 14.60
N ASP A 110 -4.40 -11.00 15.44
CA ASP A 110 -4.56 -11.05 16.90
C ASP A 110 -4.21 -9.70 17.50
N ASP A 111 -5.10 -9.13 18.28
CA ASP A 111 -4.91 -7.82 18.92
C ASP A 111 -3.64 -7.74 19.76
N ASN A 112 -3.23 -8.82 20.39
CA ASN A 112 -2.09 -8.87 21.31
C ASN A 112 -0.79 -9.29 20.65
N ALA A 113 -0.83 -9.77 19.42
CA ALA A 113 0.37 -10.12 18.67
C ALA A 113 1.01 -8.88 18.06
N THR A 114 2.30 -8.97 17.80
CA THR A 114 3.08 -7.93 17.09
C THR A 114 3.40 -8.41 15.70
N TYR A 115 3.21 -7.52 14.73
CA TYR A 115 3.40 -7.81 13.32
C TYR A 115 4.38 -6.82 12.67
N THR A 116 5.07 -7.29 11.66
CA THR A 116 5.76 -6.43 10.71
C THR A 116 4.77 -6.06 9.61
N VAL A 117 4.52 -4.77 9.42
CA VAL A 117 3.52 -4.26 8.48
C VAL A 117 4.14 -3.24 7.53
N VAL A 118 3.81 -3.35 6.24
CA VAL A 118 4.07 -2.26 5.28
C VAL A 118 2.95 -1.25 5.43
N ILE A 119 3.29 0.02 5.62
CA ILE A 119 2.28 1.10 5.59
C ILE A 119 2.69 2.09 4.52
N CYS A 120 1.82 2.30 3.57
CA CYS A 120 1.92 3.39 2.61
C CYS A 120 0.94 4.49 3.02
N GLY A 121 1.46 5.68 3.29
CA GLY A 121 0.69 6.76 3.89
C GLY A 121 0.66 6.65 5.41
N ALA A 122 1.71 7.10 6.07
CA ALA A 122 1.79 7.13 7.53
C ALA A 122 2.16 8.54 8.00
N THR A 123 1.53 8.98 9.09
CA THR A 123 1.92 10.23 9.76
C THR A 123 3.26 10.07 10.45
N ASP A 124 3.92 11.18 10.76
CA ASP A 124 5.18 11.14 11.52
C ASP A 124 5.02 10.46 12.87
N ALA A 125 3.87 10.65 13.52
CA ALA A 125 3.56 9.99 14.79
C ALA A 125 3.52 8.46 14.65
N VAL A 126 2.89 7.95 13.59
CA VAL A 126 2.85 6.50 13.31
C VAL A 126 4.23 5.97 12.93
N LYS A 127 5.02 6.72 12.20
CA LYS A 127 6.40 6.36 11.86
C LYS A 127 7.25 6.17 13.11
N GLU A 128 7.15 7.07 14.06
CA GLU A 128 7.86 6.96 15.34
C GLU A 128 7.33 5.79 16.17
N GLU A 129 6.02 5.70 16.33
CA GLU A 129 5.35 4.63 17.09
C GLU A 129 5.71 3.24 16.56
N GLY A 130 5.69 3.06 15.24
CA GLY A 130 5.96 1.79 14.56
C GLY A 130 7.43 1.52 14.33
N ASN A 131 8.33 2.37 14.83
CA ASN A 131 9.78 2.22 14.62
C ASN A 131 10.10 1.95 13.14
N VAL A 132 9.71 2.88 12.27
CA VAL A 132 9.82 2.73 10.82
C VAL A 132 11.22 2.31 10.37
N GLN A 133 11.28 1.32 9.49
CA GLN A 133 12.52 0.82 8.89
C GLN A 133 12.47 0.99 7.37
N ASP A 134 13.51 1.61 6.82
CA ASP A 134 13.73 1.65 5.39
C ASP A 134 14.32 0.31 4.95
N THR A 135 13.62 -0.40 4.07
CA THR A 135 14.07 -1.71 3.59
C THR A 135 15.21 -1.63 2.56
N GLY A 136 15.46 -0.46 2.01
CA GLY A 136 16.37 -0.29 0.87
C GLY A 136 15.80 -0.82 -0.46
N ILE A 137 14.57 -1.33 -0.47
CA ILE A 137 13.91 -1.86 -1.66
C ILE A 137 13.03 -0.78 -2.25
N GLN A 138 13.32 -0.35 -3.47
CA GLN A 138 12.51 0.64 -4.15
C GLN A 138 11.17 0.05 -4.57
N GLY A 139 10.08 0.73 -4.25
CA GLY A 139 8.73 0.27 -4.56
C GLY A 139 8.49 0.07 -6.06
N LEU A 140 8.94 1.00 -6.89
CA LEU A 140 8.83 0.89 -8.35
C LEU A 140 9.51 -0.38 -8.87
N SER A 141 10.74 -0.65 -8.43
CA SER A 141 11.48 -1.85 -8.85
C SER A 141 10.78 -3.14 -8.42
N ALA A 142 10.23 -3.17 -7.21
CA ALA A 142 9.48 -4.31 -6.73
C ALA A 142 8.24 -4.60 -7.59
N MET A 143 7.53 -3.53 -7.99
CA MET A 143 6.36 -3.64 -8.87
C MET A 143 6.76 -4.11 -10.28
N GLU A 144 7.83 -3.55 -10.85
CA GLU A 144 8.33 -3.97 -12.16
C GLU A 144 8.68 -5.47 -12.17
N ASP A 145 9.43 -5.92 -11.17
CA ASP A 145 9.84 -7.32 -11.04
C ASP A 145 8.63 -8.26 -10.92
N TYR A 146 7.65 -7.87 -10.13
CA TYR A 146 6.43 -8.68 -9.96
C TYR A 146 5.60 -8.73 -11.24
N LEU A 147 5.34 -7.60 -11.86
CA LEU A 147 4.51 -7.51 -13.06
C LEU A 147 5.17 -8.15 -14.28
N SER A 148 6.49 -8.23 -14.32
CA SER A 148 7.21 -8.91 -15.41
C SER A 148 6.92 -10.40 -15.52
N GLN A 149 6.34 -11.01 -14.48
CA GLN A 149 5.99 -12.43 -14.46
C GLN A 149 4.68 -12.75 -15.18
N PHE A 150 3.93 -11.71 -15.57
CA PHE A 150 2.60 -11.88 -16.16
C PHE A 150 2.58 -11.40 -17.61
N GLU A 151 1.94 -12.16 -18.49
CA GLU A 151 1.59 -11.71 -19.84
C GLU A 151 0.26 -10.94 -19.82
N THR A 152 -0.67 -11.39 -18.96
CA THR A 152 -1.95 -10.74 -18.72
C THR A 152 -2.21 -10.72 -17.22
N LEU A 153 -2.93 -9.71 -16.75
CA LEU A 153 -3.29 -9.55 -15.36
C LEU A 153 -4.77 -9.21 -15.23
N SER A 154 -5.46 -9.96 -14.36
CA SER A 154 -6.84 -9.68 -13.98
C SER A 154 -6.98 -9.67 -12.46
N ALA A 155 -8.12 -9.18 -11.96
CA ALA A 155 -8.37 -9.11 -10.52
C ALA A 155 -8.21 -10.47 -9.81
N LYS A 156 -8.58 -11.56 -10.49
CA LYS A 156 -8.46 -12.93 -9.94
C LYS A 156 -7.00 -13.40 -9.75
N ASP A 157 -6.06 -12.75 -10.42
CA ASP A 157 -4.63 -13.06 -10.30
C ASP A 157 -3.99 -12.35 -9.11
N ILE A 158 -4.69 -11.37 -8.52
CA ILE A 158 -4.23 -10.59 -7.37
C ILE A 158 -4.60 -11.33 -6.09
N VAL A 159 -3.79 -12.33 -5.77
CA VAL A 159 -4.00 -13.23 -4.64
C VAL A 159 -2.73 -13.31 -3.82
N TRP A 160 -2.88 -13.34 -2.51
CA TRP A 160 -1.81 -13.61 -1.58
C TRP A 160 -2.10 -14.89 -0.81
N GLU A 161 -1.48 -15.94 -1.28
CA GLU A 161 -1.57 -17.26 -0.68
C GLU A 161 -0.46 -17.55 0.33
#